data_0bd773ee9302c9880a9fc8a8ed2d8747
#
_entry.id   0bd773ee9302c9880a9fc8a8ed2d8747
#
_cell.length_a   1.000
_cell.length_b   1.000
_cell.length_c   1.000
_cell.angle_alpha   90.00
_cell.angle_beta   90.00
_cell.angle_gamma   90.00
#
_symmetry.space_group_name_H-M   'P 1'
#
loop_
_entity.id
_entity.type
_entity.pdbx_description
1 polymer ?
#
loop_
_entity_poly.entity_id
_entity_poly.type
_entity_poly.pdbx_seq_one_letter_code
_entity_poly.pdbx_strand_id
1 'polypeptide(L)'
;MKCITEDALRCELRATDPECYVVPAGKILTPAAREYLQSRKIKIVKEGQQTTPRIVATEVPPMPEVTMAAPAPTPAPAPAPVKPKFVDYETGAFYMEKPEHMTHLVGNVLVVKNHPRILFRGKLDSLQSAVVLAQVDIHDRGGSQALIDDLDDILKILREMMRCDVLDEPFQMDTIIGLTHAELREQSHDPQRFFGVKAMVLPDYTMGRDFALLNQLRTDVRETEVAAANAFHSGAKYTRGDIIEELNRMSSALHIMMCRYLAGQYQNGN
;
A
#
# COMPACT_ATOMS: atom_id res chain seq x y z
N MET A 1 -19.33 27.62 12.18
CA MET A 1 -20.28 26.53 11.85
C MET A 1 -20.16 25.48 12.91
N LYS A 2 -21.28 24.96 13.46
CA LYS A 2 -21.22 23.86 14.44
C LYS A 2 -21.28 22.54 13.69
N CYS A 3 -20.28 21.66 13.91
CA CYS A 3 -20.25 20.32 13.31
C CYS A 3 -20.91 19.30 14.23
N ILE A 4 -21.59 18.32 13.63
CA ILE A 4 -22.09 17.12 14.31
C ILE A 4 -21.05 16.02 14.12
N THR A 5 -20.46 15.56 15.22
CA THR A 5 -19.44 14.49 15.22
C THR A 5 -20.07 13.11 15.41
N GLU A 6 -19.32 12.06 15.11
CA GLU A 6 -19.74 10.67 15.35
C GLU A 6 -20.10 10.43 16.82
N ASP A 7 -19.27 10.93 17.77
CA ASP A 7 -19.52 10.78 19.20
C ASP A 7 -20.84 11.43 19.64
N ALA A 8 -21.17 12.59 19.07
CA ALA A 8 -22.44 13.25 19.31
C ALA A 8 -23.61 12.39 18.83
N LEU A 9 -23.50 11.77 17.64
CA LEU A 9 -24.53 10.86 17.13
C LEU A 9 -24.62 9.56 17.94
N ARG A 10 -23.52 9.01 18.41
CA ARG A 10 -23.51 7.83 19.29
C ARG A 10 -24.24 8.13 20.62
N CYS A 11 -24.05 9.31 21.17
CA CYS A 11 -24.75 9.76 22.37
C CYS A 11 -26.24 10.00 22.13
N GLU A 12 -26.60 10.56 20.99
CA GLU A 12 -27.98 10.95 20.64
C GLU A 12 -28.82 9.73 20.24
N LEU A 13 -28.27 8.86 19.37
CA LEU A 13 -29.00 7.71 18.83
C LEU A 13 -28.96 6.46 19.73
N ARG A 14 -27.91 6.32 20.56
CA ARG A 14 -27.70 5.15 21.47
C ARG A 14 -28.01 3.83 20.76
N ALA A 15 -29.11 3.15 21.24
CA ALA A 15 -29.57 1.86 20.68
C ALA A 15 -30.73 2.01 19.69
N THR A 16 -31.09 3.23 19.29
CA THR A 16 -32.25 3.50 18.41
C THR A 16 -31.77 3.69 16.98
N ASP A 17 -32.33 2.96 16.00
CA ASP A 17 -32.07 3.10 14.57
C ASP A 17 -33.29 3.76 13.89
N PRO A 18 -33.39 5.11 13.86
CA PRO A 18 -34.44 5.79 13.14
C PRO A 18 -34.27 5.60 11.62
N GLU A 19 -35.36 5.58 10.86
CA GLU A 19 -35.32 5.47 9.42
C GLU A 19 -34.57 6.63 8.73
N CYS A 20 -34.60 7.81 9.36
CA CYS A 20 -33.90 8.99 8.86
C CYS A 20 -33.37 9.87 10.02
N TYR A 21 -32.25 10.55 9.77
CA TYR A 21 -31.67 11.55 10.64
C TYR A 21 -31.75 12.91 9.95
N VAL A 22 -32.46 13.87 10.59
CA VAL A 22 -32.62 15.23 10.06
C VAL A 22 -31.47 16.11 10.55
N VAL A 23 -30.65 16.59 9.62
CA VAL A 23 -29.56 17.52 9.93
C VAL A 23 -30.11 18.91 10.12
N PRO A 24 -30.00 19.52 11.32
CA PRO A 24 -30.54 20.86 11.60
C PRO A 24 -29.90 21.94 10.71
N ALA A 25 -30.66 22.96 10.34
CA ALA A 25 -30.18 24.09 9.55
C ALA A 25 -28.93 24.74 10.20
N GLY A 26 -27.88 24.97 9.41
CA GLY A 26 -26.62 25.58 9.86
C GLY A 26 -25.64 24.64 10.55
N LYS A 27 -25.94 23.34 10.65
CA LYS A 27 -24.99 22.31 11.09
C LYS A 27 -24.51 21.44 9.92
N ILE A 28 -23.28 20.90 10.04
CA ILE A 28 -22.66 20.02 9.03
C ILE A 28 -22.26 18.72 9.73
N LEU A 29 -22.54 17.59 9.09
CA LEU A 29 -22.03 16.29 9.53
C LEU A 29 -20.55 16.16 9.18
N THR A 30 -19.74 15.70 10.15
CA THR A 30 -18.35 15.28 9.86
C THR A 30 -18.35 14.03 8.98
N PRO A 31 -17.24 13.73 8.26
CA PRO A 31 -17.14 12.50 7.47
C PRO A 31 -17.43 11.24 8.31
N ALA A 32 -16.84 11.11 9.50
CA ALA A 32 -17.08 9.99 10.41
C ALA A 32 -18.56 9.90 10.88
N ALA A 33 -19.21 11.04 11.16
CA ALA A 33 -20.63 11.08 11.51
C ALA A 33 -21.53 10.60 10.37
N ARG A 34 -21.16 10.91 9.13
CA ARG A 34 -21.88 10.46 7.94
C ARG A 34 -21.72 8.96 7.72
N GLU A 35 -20.50 8.45 7.85
CA GLU A 35 -20.19 7.03 7.75
C GLU A 35 -20.91 6.22 8.83
N TYR A 36 -20.96 6.72 10.06
CA TYR A 36 -21.70 6.11 11.15
C TYR A 36 -23.20 5.97 10.84
N LEU A 37 -23.86 7.00 10.29
CA LEU A 37 -25.26 6.93 9.88
C LEU A 37 -25.47 5.97 8.70
N GLN A 38 -24.55 5.93 7.73
CA GLN A 38 -24.63 5.02 6.60
C GLN A 38 -24.43 3.56 7.00
N SER A 39 -23.50 3.24 7.91
CA SER A 39 -23.26 1.89 8.40
C SER A 39 -24.50 1.31 9.13
N ARG A 40 -25.27 2.19 9.78
CA ARG A 40 -26.55 1.85 10.42
C ARG A 40 -27.76 1.94 9.49
N LYS A 41 -27.56 2.20 8.18
CA LYS A 41 -28.59 2.35 7.13
C LYS A 41 -29.61 3.46 7.42
N ILE A 42 -29.23 4.49 8.17
CA ILE A 42 -30.05 5.64 8.50
C ILE A 42 -29.96 6.67 7.37
N LYS A 43 -31.11 7.06 6.79
CA LYS A 43 -31.15 8.07 5.73
C LYS A 43 -30.87 9.47 6.29
N ILE A 44 -30.00 10.23 5.60
CA ILE A 44 -29.66 11.60 5.99
C ILE A 44 -30.55 12.57 5.21
N VAL A 45 -31.34 13.38 5.93
CA VAL A 45 -32.24 14.39 5.38
C VAL A 45 -31.81 15.76 5.89
N LYS A 46 -31.73 16.78 5.03
CA LYS A 46 -31.48 18.17 5.47
C LYS A 46 -32.81 18.85 5.80
N GLU A 47 -32.82 19.59 6.89
CA GLU A 47 -33.96 20.42 7.27
C GLU A 47 -34.28 21.43 6.15
N GLY A 48 -35.49 21.35 5.54
CA GLY A 48 -35.92 22.15 4.40
C GLY A 48 -36.15 21.40 3.08
N GLN A 49 -35.86 20.11 2.99
CA GLN A 49 -36.30 19.25 1.88
C GLN A 49 -37.58 18.52 2.28
N GLN A 50 -38.71 19.01 1.79
CA GLN A 50 -40.02 18.37 1.98
C GLN A 50 -40.06 17.02 1.26
N THR A 51 -40.26 15.97 2.02
CA THR A 51 -40.77 14.69 1.51
C THR A 51 -42.27 14.81 1.33
N THR A 52 -42.77 14.68 0.12
CA THR A 52 -44.18 14.65 -0.21
C THR A 52 -44.86 13.43 0.43
N PRO A 53 -45.94 13.61 1.17
CA PRO A 53 -46.71 12.49 1.68
C PRO A 53 -47.71 11.99 0.63
N ARG A 54 -47.90 10.71 0.62
CA ARG A 54 -48.84 9.89 -0.15
C ARG A 54 -50.28 10.38 0.06
N ILE A 55 -50.94 10.75 -1.03
CA ILE A 55 -52.35 11.11 -1.02
C ILE A 55 -53.22 9.86 -1.17
N VAL A 56 -54.18 9.72 -0.24
CA VAL A 56 -55.31 8.79 -0.27
C VAL A 56 -56.39 9.37 -1.19
N ALA A 57 -57.01 8.51 -2.02
CA ALA A 57 -58.03 8.82 -2.98
C ALA A 57 -59.36 9.24 -2.34
N THR A 58 -60.00 10.25 -2.90
CA THR A 58 -61.50 10.35 -2.85
C THR A 58 -62.02 11.19 -4.03
N GLU A 59 -62.95 10.59 -4.73
CA GLU A 59 -64.08 11.09 -5.53
C GLU A 59 -63.88 11.98 -6.76
N VAL A 60 -64.49 11.51 -7.86
CA VAL A 60 -64.67 12.03 -9.19
C VAL A 60 -65.92 12.89 -9.29
N PRO A 61 -65.95 13.98 -10.06
CA PRO A 61 -67.08 14.35 -10.92
C PRO A 61 -66.66 14.63 -12.39
N PRO A 62 -67.62 14.76 -13.35
CA PRO A 62 -67.53 14.23 -14.69
C PRO A 62 -66.84 15.13 -15.71
N MET A 63 -66.38 14.51 -16.77
CA MET A 63 -65.63 15.04 -17.90
C MET A 63 -66.39 16.07 -18.75
N PRO A 64 -65.64 16.93 -19.44
CA PRO A 64 -65.93 17.32 -20.84
C PRO A 64 -64.92 16.71 -21.83
N GLU A 65 -65.42 16.46 -23.02
CA GLU A 65 -64.79 15.84 -24.17
C GLU A 65 -63.45 16.41 -24.55
N VAL A 66 -62.46 15.51 -24.77
CA VAL A 66 -61.08 15.89 -25.10
C VAL A 66 -60.83 15.61 -26.56
N THR A 67 -60.50 16.66 -27.29
CA THR A 67 -59.92 16.66 -28.62
C THR A 67 -58.56 15.92 -28.56
N MET A 68 -58.39 14.92 -29.45
CA MET A 68 -57.15 14.12 -29.57
C MET A 68 -55.95 15.03 -29.91
N ALA A 69 -55.04 15.17 -28.94
CA ALA A 69 -53.69 15.70 -29.16
C ALA A 69 -52.77 14.54 -29.53
N ALA A 70 -51.84 14.77 -30.46
CA ALA A 70 -50.84 13.82 -30.94
C ALA A 70 -49.99 13.21 -29.81
N PRO A 71 -49.53 11.96 -29.88
CA PRO A 71 -48.77 11.32 -28.84
C PRO A 71 -47.46 12.06 -28.58
N ALA A 72 -47.23 12.38 -27.34
CA ALA A 72 -45.96 12.98 -26.84
C ALA A 72 -44.79 12.04 -27.17
N PRO A 73 -43.62 12.57 -27.54
CA PRO A 73 -42.46 11.72 -27.83
C PRO A 73 -42.09 10.92 -26.57
N THR A 74 -41.93 9.61 -26.75
CA THR A 74 -41.45 8.68 -25.72
C THR A 74 -40.17 9.22 -25.12
N PRO A 75 -40.03 9.35 -23.78
CA PRO A 75 -38.80 9.80 -23.19
C PRO A 75 -37.67 8.84 -23.56
N ALA A 76 -36.57 9.39 -24.07
CA ALA A 76 -35.38 8.61 -24.39
C ALA A 76 -34.98 7.74 -23.17
N PRO A 77 -34.55 6.49 -23.38
CA PRO A 77 -34.13 5.62 -22.29
C PRO A 77 -33.02 6.33 -21.48
N ALA A 78 -33.17 6.36 -20.17
CA ALA A 78 -32.17 6.93 -19.29
C ALA A 78 -30.80 6.28 -19.57
N PRO A 79 -29.72 7.06 -19.68
CA PRO A 79 -28.41 6.49 -19.94
C PRO A 79 -28.09 5.45 -18.87
N ALA A 80 -27.59 4.28 -19.29
CA ALA A 80 -27.20 3.20 -18.40
C ALA A 80 -26.21 3.75 -17.36
N PRO A 81 -26.29 3.32 -16.09
CA PRO A 81 -25.39 3.81 -15.06
C PRO A 81 -23.95 3.52 -15.46
N VAL A 82 -23.19 4.58 -15.67
CA VAL A 82 -21.78 4.50 -16.04
C VAL A 82 -21.03 3.96 -14.83
N LYS A 83 -20.47 2.74 -14.93
CA LYS A 83 -19.65 2.17 -13.87
C LYS A 83 -18.33 2.92 -13.80
N PRO A 84 -17.93 3.43 -12.60
CA PRO A 84 -16.65 4.10 -12.44
C PRO A 84 -15.51 3.14 -12.77
N LYS A 85 -14.45 3.65 -13.42
CA LYS A 85 -13.28 2.84 -13.76
C LYS A 85 -12.31 2.75 -12.59
N PHE A 86 -12.21 3.83 -11.81
CA PHE A 86 -11.23 3.95 -10.70
C PHE A 86 -11.89 4.51 -9.44
N VAL A 87 -11.31 4.16 -8.29
CA VAL A 87 -11.75 4.60 -6.96
C VAL A 87 -10.54 5.17 -6.21
N ASP A 88 -10.71 6.33 -5.62
CA ASP A 88 -9.72 6.94 -4.71
C ASP A 88 -9.69 6.20 -3.37
N TYR A 89 -8.50 5.77 -2.92
CA TYR A 89 -8.30 5.04 -1.68
C TYR A 89 -8.70 5.84 -0.43
N GLU A 90 -8.36 7.13 -0.39
CA GLU A 90 -8.56 7.96 0.79
C GLU A 90 -9.97 8.54 0.89
N THR A 91 -10.52 8.95 -0.25
CA THR A 91 -11.80 9.70 -0.29
C THR A 91 -12.97 8.85 -0.76
N GLY A 92 -12.72 7.70 -1.39
CA GLY A 92 -13.75 6.89 -2.07
C GLY A 92 -14.36 7.56 -3.29
N ALA A 93 -13.75 8.64 -3.82
CA ALA A 93 -14.22 9.33 -5.01
C ALA A 93 -14.07 8.43 -6.25
N PHE A 94 -15.00 8.56 -7.20
CA PHE A 94 -15.01 7.80 -8.44
C PHE A 94 -14.44 8.61 -9.59
N TYR A 95 -13.59 7.95 -10.41
CA TYR A 95 -13.03 8.55 -11.61
C TYR A 95 -13.32 7.69 -12.84
N MET A 96 -13.61 8.36 -13.96
CA MET A 96 -13.73 7.72 -15.28
C MET A 96 -12.38 7.62 -15.99
N GLU A 97 -11.47 8.54 -15.68
CA GLU A 97 -10.09 8.61 -16.18
C GLU A 97 -9.15 8.78 -15.01
N LYS A 98 -7.97 8.16 -15.09
CA LYS A 98 -6.95 8.26 -14.06
C LYS A 98 -6.34 9.67 -14.05
N PRO A 99 -6.45 10.43 -12.94
CA PRO A 99 -5.78 11.72 -12.83
C PRO A 99 -4.26 11.57 -12.89
N GLU A 100 -3.56 12.53 -13.52
CA GLU A 100 -2.11 12.44 -13.74
C GLU A 100 -1.29 12.42 -12.45
N HIS A 101 -1.78 13.06 -11.38
CA HIS A 101 -1.14 13.07 -10.05
C HIS A 101 -1.39 11.81 -9.23
N MET A 102 -2.19 10.85 -9.74
CA MET A 102 -2.52 9.61 -9.06
C MET A 102 -1.90 8.39 -9.76
N THR A 103 -1.79 7.30 -9.01
CA THR A 103 -1.28 6.01 -9.49
C THR A 103 -2.05 4.86 -8.85
N HIS A 104 -1.93 3.67 -9.44
CA HIS A 104 -2.58 2.47 -8.92
C HIS A 104 -1.94 2.00 -7.61
N LEU A 105 -2.77 1.77 -6.61
CA LEU A 105 -2.38 1.08 -5.38
C LEU A 105 -2.56 -0.43 -5.54
N VAL A 106 -3.80 -0.86 -5.75
CA VAL A 106 -4.19 -2.26 -6.01
C VAL A 106 -5.38 -2.26 -6.97
N GLY A 107 -5.34 -3.04 -8.03
CA GLY A 107 -6.43 -3.13 -9.00
C GLY A 107 -6.85 -1.77 -9.58
N ASN A 108 -8.11 -1.38 -9.38
CA ASN A 108 -8.65 -0.08 -9.82
C ASN A 108 -8.61 1.01 -8.74
N VAL A 109 -8.01 0.73 -7.58
CA VAL A 109 -7.86 1.69 -6.50
C VAL A 109 -6.66 2.59 -6.77
N LEU A 110 -6.87 3.91 -6.69
CA LEU A 110 -5.85 4.94 -6.92
C LEU A 110 -5.44 5.62 -5.62
N VAL A 111 -4.19 6.04 -5.57
CA VAL A 111 -3.63 6.94 -4.55
C VAL A 111 -2.82 8.05 -5.21
N VAL A 112 -2.57 9.12 -4.48
CA VAL A 112 -1.63 10.17 -4.91
C VAL A 112 -0.21 9.62 -5.04
N LYS A 113 0.58 10.14 -5.99
CA LYS A 113 1.94 9.64 -6.28
C LYS A 113 2.92 9.75 -5.11
N ASN A 114 2.64 10.59 -4.12
CA ASN A 114 3.43 10.73 -2.89
C ASN A 114 2.91 9.90 -1.71
N HIS A 115 1.96 9.00 -1.94
CA HIS A 115 1.49 8.08 -0.91
C HIS A 115 2.63 7.19 -0.38
N PRO A 116 2.73 6.92 0.95
CA PRO A 116 3.85 6.17 1.54
C PRO A 116 4.11 4.80 0.89
N ARG A 117 3.07 4.08 0.48
CA ARG A 117 3.20 2.79 -0.20
C ARG A 117 3.82 2.92 -1.60
N ILE A 118 3.59 4.05 -2.29
CA ILE A 118 4.23 4.34 -3.57
C ILE A 118 5.70 4.72 -3.38
N LEU A 119 6.02 5.46 -2.31
CA LEU A 119 7.42 5.73 -1.93
C LEU A 119 8.18 4.43 -1.63
N PHE A 120 7.59 3.51 -0.88
CA PHE A 120 8.17 2.19 -0.62
C PHE A 120 8.45 1.43 -1.92
N ARG A 121 7.48 1.35 -2.84
CA ARG A 121 7.68 0.73 -4.16
C ARG A 121 8.82 1.38 -4.95
N GLY A 122 8.92 2.71 -4.91
CA GLY A 122 10.02 3.44 -5.56
C GLY A 122 11.38 3.11 -4.94
N LYS A 123 11.48 2.99 -3.61
CA LYS A 123 12.71 2.55 -2.94
C LYS A 123 13.07 1.11 -3.27
N LEU A 124 12.08 0.23 -3.32
CA LEU A 124 12.27 -1.17 -3.68
C LEU A 124 12.75 -1.33 -5.13
N ASP A 125 12.21 -0.54 -6.05
CA ASP A 125 12.65 -0.51 -7.47
C ASP A 125 14.08 0.02 -7.60
N SER A 126 14.41 1.10 -6.89
CA SER A 126 15.79 1.63 -6.83
C SER A 126 16.79 0.61 -6.30
N LEU A 127 16.40 -0.13 -5.24
CA LEU A 127 17.24 -1.19 -4.67
C LEU A 127 17.47 -2.34 -5.66
N GLN A 128 16.42 -2.79 -6.37
CA GLN A 128 16.57 -3.81 -7.42
C GLN A 128 17.55 -3.35 -8.51
N SER A 129 17.44 -2.09 -8.95
CA SER A 129 18.35 -1.51 -9.94
C SER A 129 19.79 -1.44 -9.43
N ALA A 130 19.98 -1.11 -8.14
CA ALA A 130 21.31 -1.08 -7.52
C ALA A 130 21.94 -2.48 -7.43
N VAL A 131 21.15 -3.52 -7.13
CA VAL A 131 21.63 -4.92 -7.14
C VAL A 131 22.09 -5.34 -8.54
N VAL A 132 21.29 -5.05 -9.57
CA VAL A 132 21.65 -5.36 -10.97
C VAL A 132 22.94 -4.63 -11.37
N LEU A 133 23.06 -3.34 -11.01
CA LEU A 133 24.27 -2.58 -11.31
C LEU A 133 25.50 -3.16 -10.60
N ALA A 134 25.37 -3.60 -9.35
CA ALA A 134 26.45 -4.27 -8.63
C ALA A 134 26.86 -5.59 -9.31
N GLN A 135 25.88 -6.42 -9.75
CA GLN A 135 26.16 -7.66 -10.49
C GLN A 135 26.94 -7.39 -11.78
N VAL A 136 26.53 -6.39 -12.57
CA VAL A 136 27.24 -6.00 -13.81
C VAL A 136 28.65 -5.54 -13.48
N ASP A 137 28.83 -4.67 -12.49
CA ASP A 137 30.15 -4.15 -12.11
C ASP A 137 31.11 -5.28 -11.65
N ILE A 138 30.60 -6.24 -10.87
CA ILE A 138 31.40 -7.40 -10.43
C ILE A 138 31.76 -8.30 -11.63
N HIS A 139 30.78 -8.59 -12.49
CA HIS A 139 30.96 -9.42 -13.68
C HIS A 139 32.01 -8.82 -14.62
N ASP A 140 31.92 -7.53 -14.99
CA ASP A 140 32.79 -6.86 -15.94
C ASP A 140 34.26 -6.76 -15.47
N ARG A 141 34.48 -6.84 -14.17
CA ARG A 141 35.79 -6.92 -13.54
C ARG A 141 36.33 -8.34 -13.38
N GLY A 142 35.60 -9.35 -13.86
CA GLY A 142 35.96 -10.75 -13.66
C GLY A 142 35.90 -11.20 -12.22
N GLY A 143 34.96 -10.61 -11.43
CA GLY A 143 34.75 -10.93 -10.03
C GLY A 143 34.08 -12.28 -9.80
N SER A 144 33.79 -12.61 -8.54
CA SER A 144 33.27 -13.92 -8.14
C SER A 144 31.88 -14.20 -8.66
N GLN A 145 31.69 -15.34 -9.35
CA GLN A 145 30.37 -15.81 -9.75
C GLN A 145 29.50 -16.15 -8.53
N ALA A 146 30.08 -16.72 -7.46
CA ALA A 146 29.34 -17.03 -6.25
C ALA A 146 28.76 -15.77 -5.57
N LEU A 147 29.47 -14.62 -5.66
CA LEU A 147 28.95 -13.35 -5.17
C LEU A 147 27.80 -12.82 -6.03
N ILE A 148 27.90 -13.00 -7.36
CA ILE A 148 26.82 -12.66 -8.30
C ILE A 148 25.60 -13.52 -8.05
N ASP A 149 25.76 -14.82 -7.76
CA ASP A 149 24.67 -15.76 -7.50
C ASP A 149 23.95 -15.42 -6.18
N ASP A 150 24.68 -15.07 -5.11
CA ASP A 150 24.09 -14.60 -3.85
C ASP A 150 23.30 -13.28 -4.06
N LEU A 151 23.81 -12.37 -4.89
CA LEU A 151 23.07 -11.14 -5.26
C LEU A 151 21.83 -11.42 -6.12
N ASP A 152 21.86 -12.45 -6.98
CA ASP A 152 20.70 -12.86 -7.77
C ASP A 152 19.60 -13.44 -6.88
N ASP A 153 19.94 -14.16 -5.82
CA ASP A 153 19.00 -14.63 -4.82
C ASP A 153 18.28 -13.44 -4.12
N ILE A 154 19.05 -12.45 -3.67
CA ILE A 154 18.49 -11.20 -3.12
C ILE A 154 17.57 -10.52 -4.13
N LEU A 155 17.97 -10.42 -5.39
CA LEU A 155 17.18 -9.78 -6.45
C LEU A 155 15.84 -10.50 -6.69
N LYS A 156 15.83 -11.84 -6.67
CA LYS A 156 14.60 -12.65 -6.77
C LYS A 156 13.63 -12.35 -5.63
N ILE A 157 14.15 -12.28 -4.41
CA ILE A 157 13.35 -11.96 -3.21
C ILE A 157 12.73 -10.56 -3.32
N LEU A 158 13.51 -9.55 -3.73
CA LEU A 158 13.03 -8.17 -3.92
C LEU A 158 11.93 -8.08 -5.00
N ARG A 159 12.06 -8.83 -6.10
CA ARG A 159 11.06 -8.91 -7.17
C ARG A 159 9.77 -9.56 -6.68
N GLU A 160 9.88 -10.64 -5.92
CA GLU A 160 8.72 -11.31 -5.33
C GLU A 160 8.03 -10.42 -4.29
N MET A 161 8.78 -9.69 -3.48
CA MET A 161 8.24 -8.71 -2.54
C MET A 161 7.44 -7.61 -3.26
N MET A 162 7.96 -7.08 -4.37
CA MET A 162 7.25 -6.12 -5.21
C MET A 162 5.96 -6.71 -5.77
N ARG A 163 6.00 -7.93 -6.28
CA ARG A 163 4.83 -8.63 -6.82
C ARG A 163 3.75 -8.78 -5.74
N CYS A 164 4.13 -9.28 -4.56
CA CYS A 164 3.22 -9.48 -3.44
C CYS A 164 2.59 -8.17 -2.95
N ASP A 165 3.36 -7.06 -2.92
CA ASP A 165 2.81 -5.77 -2.55
C ASP A 165 1.83 -5.22 -3.60
N VAL A 166 2.13 -5.36 -4.89
CA VAL A 166 1.25 -4.88 -5.97
C VAL A 166 -0.05 -5.66 -6.04
N LEU A 167 -0.01 -6.98 -5.80
CA LEU A 167 -1.17 -7.87 -5.84
C LEU A 167 -1.92 -7.97 -4.51
N ASP A 168 -1.39 -7.33 -3.45
CA ASP A 168 -1.90 -7.43 -2.08
C ASP A 168 -1.92 -8.87 -1.55
N GLU A 169 -0.90 -9.66 -1.92
CA GLU A 169 -0.71 -11.04 -1.50
C GLU A 169 0.27 -11.13 -0.32
N PRO A 170 0.15 -12.14 0.56
CA PRO A 170 1.14 -12.41 1.59
C PRO A 170 2.52 -12.69 0.97
N PHE A 171 3.56 -12.14 1.60
CA PHE A 171 4.94 -12.44 1.23
C PHE A 171 5.50 -13.55 2.14
N GLN A 172 6.15 -14.53 1.53
CA GLN A 172 6.78 -15.62 2.28
C GLN A 172 8.00 -16.16 1.50
N MET A 173 9.15 -16.14 2.16
CA MET A 173 10.38 -16.79 1.69
C MET A 173 11.00 -17.59 2.83
N ASP A 174 11.61 -18.72 2.49
CA ASP A 174 12.17 -19.62 3.50
C ASP A 174 13.63 -19.30 3.83
N THR A 175 14.38 -18.82 2.85
CA THR A 175 15.81 -18.54 2.97
C THR A 175 16.23 -17.31 2.20
N ILE A 176 17.34 -16.68 2.63
CA ILE A 176 18.08 -15.63 1.90
C ILE A 176 19.53 -16.09 1.82
N ILE A 177 20.14 -16.12 0.63
CA ILE A 177 21.50 -16.62 0.37
C ILE A 177 21.73 -18.04 0.93
N GLY A 178 20.69 -18.90 0.85
CA GLY A 178 20.70 -20.26 1.35
C GLY A 178 20.60 -20.41 2.87
N LEU A 179 20.37 -19.34 3.63
CA LEU A 179 20.25 -19.34 5.09
C LEU A 179 18.83 -19.02 5.54
N THR A 180 18.33 -19.72 6.54
CA THR A 180 17.07 -19.43 7.22
C THR A 180 17.18 -18.14 8.05
N HIS A 181 16.04 -17.53 8.42
CA HIS A 181 15.99 -16.34 9.28
C HIS A 181 16.74 -16.55 10.61
N ALA A 182 16.66 -17.74 11.18
CA ALA A 182 17.36 -18.07 12.43
C ALA A 182 18.89 -18.09 12.23
N GLU A 183 19.36 -18.74 11.15
CA GLU A 183 20.79 -18.79 10.80
C GLU A 183 21.33 -17.42 10.43
N LEU A 184 20.58 -16.62 9.68
CA LEU A 184 20.96 -15.23 9.37
C LEU A 184 21.14 -14.41 10.65
N ARG A 185 20.25 -14.57 11.61
CA ARG A 185 20.36 -13.89 12.91
C ARG A 185 21.58 -14.37 13.68
N GLU A 186 21.78 -15.68 13.81
CA GLU A 186 22.91 -16.26 14.54
C GLU A 186 24.25 -15.82 13.93
N GLN A 187 24.42 -16.01 12.62
CA GLN A 187 25.68 -15.71 11.92
C GLN A 187 26.00 -14.22 11.89
N SER A 188 24.99 -13.34 11.71
CA SER A 188 25.21 -11.90 11.69
C SER A 188 25.57 -11.30 13.06
N HIS A 189 25.18 -11.98 14.15
CA HIS A 189 25.49 -11.52 15.52
C HIS A 189 26.83 -12.03 16.04
N ASP A 190 27.37 -13.11 15.48
CA ASP A 190 28.67 -13.65 15.88
C ASP A 190 29.58 -13.93 14.66
N PRO A 191 29.96 -12.88 13.88
CA PRO A 191 30.78 -13.03 12.71
C PRO A 191 32.19 -13.55 13.00
N GLN A 192 32.68 -13.39 14.24
CA GLN A 192 33.98 -13.92 14.65
C GLN A 192 33.97 -15.46 14.65
N ARG A 193 32.92 -16.06 15.18
CA ARG A 193 32.76 -17.53 15.23
C ARG A 193 32.61 -18.15 13.84
N PHE A 194 31.81 -17.51 12.99
CA PHE A 194 31.44 -18.12 11.69
C PHE A 194 32.42 -17.78 10.55
N PHE A 195 33.05 -16.61 10.61
CA PHE A 195 33.87 -16.11 9.50
C PHE A 195 35.27 -15.68 9.92
N GLY A 196 35.62 -15.70 11.23
CA GLY A 196 36.88 -15.19 11.73
C GLY A 196 37.03 -13.65 11.61
N VAL A 197 35.92 -12.96 11.38
CA VAL A 197 35.84 -11.52 11.15
C VAL A 197 35.41 -10.82 12.45
N LYS A 198 36.01 -9.67 12.76
CA LYS A 198 35.63 -8.86 13.96
C LYS A 198 34.16 -8.46 13.87
N ALA A 199 33.46 -8.46 15.00
CA ALA A 199 32.04 -8.16 15.10
C ALA A 199 31.67 -6.77 14.55
N MET A 200 32.58 -5.79 14.65
CA MET A 200 32.37 -4.45 14.11
C MET A 200 33.50 -4.11 13.12
N VAL A 201 33.16 -4.21 11.85
CA VAL A 201 34.02 -3.76 10.75
C VAL A 201 33.57 -2.36 10.34
N LEU A 202 34.49 -1.41 10.39
CA LEU A 202 34.27 -0.07 9.84
C LEU A 202 34.65 -0.11 8.35
N PRO A 203 33.71 0.13 7.43
CA PRO A 203 33.99 0.15 6.01
C PRO A 203 35.07 1.16 5.66
N ASP A 204 36.06 0.72 4.87
CA ASP A 204 37.18 1.54 4.40
C ASP A 204 37.42 1.24 2.92
N TYR A 205 37.91 2.23 2.15
CA TYR A 205 38.13 2.08 0.71
C TYR A 205 39.17 1.01 0.34
N THR A 206 40.09 0.69 1.25
CA THR A 206 41.09 -0.34 1.07
C THR A 206 40.54 -1.77 1.08
N MET A 207 39.32 -1.95 1.58
CA MET A 207 38.62 -3.26 1.57
C MET A 207 38.14 -3.68 0.19
N GLY A 208 38.25 -2.79 -0.80
CA GLY A 208 37.95 -3.09 -2.17
C GLY A 208 36.52 -2.73 -2.60
N ARG A 209 36.36 -2.78 -3.93
CA ARG A 209 35.12 -2.31 -4.56
C ARG A 209 33.91 -3.19 -4.23
N ASP A 210 34.06 -4.51 -4.24
CA ASP A 210 32.96 -5.44 -3.98
C ASP A 210 32.43 -5.28 -2.55
N PHE A 211 33.34 -5.11 -1.58
CA PHE A 211 32.94 -4.81 -0.21
C PHE A 211 32.17 -3.49 -0.08
N ALA A 212 32.62 -2.45 -0.80
CA ALA A 212 31.95 -1.15 -0.83
C ALA A 212 30.55 -1.25 -1.46
N LEU A 213 30.39 -2.01 -2.55
CA LEU A 213 29.09 -2.28 -3.17
C LEU A 213 28.15 -3.03 -2.22
N LEU A 214 28.62 -4.07 -1.55
CA LEU A 214 27.83 -4.80 -0.55
C LEU A 214 27.37 -3.89 0.60
N ASN A 215 28.26 -3.03 1.11
CA ASN A 215 27.91 -2.06 2.14
C ASN A 215 26.88 -1.04 1.66
N GLN A 216 26.99 -0.56 0.42
CA GLN A 216 26.00 0.33 -0.18
C GLN A 216 24.63 -0.37 -0.24
N LEU A 217 24.55 -1.57 -0.80
CA LEU A 217 23.31 -2.35 -0.87
C LEU A 217 22.70 -2.59 0.51
N ARG A 218 23.55 -2.87 1.52
CA ARG A 218 23.09 -3.04 2.91
C ARG A 218 22.43 -1.77 3.46
N THR A 219 22.96 -0.61 3.15
CA THR A 219 22.36 0.67 3.57
C THR A 219 21.08 0.97 2.80
N ASP A 220 21.02 0.66 1.51
CA ASP A 220 19.84 0.85 0.67
C ASP A 220 18.68 -0.06 1.10
N VAL A 221 18.97 -1.30 1.54
CA VAL A 221 17.98 -2.19 2.18
C VAL A 221 17.40 -1.56 3.43
N ARG A 222 18.23 -0.96 4.29
CA ARG A 222 17.75 -0.30 5.52
C ARG A 222 16.89 0.94 5.24
N GLU A 223 17.23 1.71 4.21
CA GLU A 223 16.36 2.81 3.76
C GLU A 223 15.01 2.29 3.24
N THR A 224 15.03 1.18 2.50
CA THR A 224 13.81 0.52 2.00
C THR A 224 12.97 -0.04 3.15
N GLU A 225 13.60 -0.62 4.19
CA GLU A 225 12.93 -1.07 5.42
C GLU A 225 12.20 0.08 6.13
N VAL A 226 12.85 1.23 6.28
CA VAL A 226 12.23 2.44 6.86
C VAL A 226 11.04 2.91 6.02
N ALA A 227 11.17 2.90 4.70
CA ALA A 227 10.07 3.24 3.80
C ALA A 227 8.89 2.25 3.93
N ALA A 228 9.17 0.94 4.05
CA ALA A 228 8.17 -0.09 4.32
C ALA A 228 7.48 0.13 5.68
N ALA A 229 8.25 0.40 6.72
CA ALA A 229 7.71 0.71 8.05
C ALA A 229 6.75 1.90 8.02
N ASN A 230 7.09 2.97 7.29
CA ASN A 230 6.21 4.12 7.11
C ASN A 230 4.96 3.79 6.28
N ALA A 231 5.10 2.95 5.24
CA ALA A 231 4.00 2.58 4.35
C ALA A 231 2.95 1.69 5.01
N PHE A 232 3.37 0.82 5.92
CA PHE A 232 2.54 -0.22 6.53
C PHE A 232 2.20 0.04 7.99
N HIS A 233 2.56 1.20 8.52
CA HIS A 233 2.22 1.59 9.88
C HIS A 233 0.72 1.83 10.04
N SER A 234 0.13 1.22 11.07
CA SER A 234 -1.29 1.38 11.41
C SER A 234 -1.47 1.43 12.94
N GLY A 235 -1.54 2.62 13.50
CA GLY A 235 -1.58 2.82 14.95
C GLY A 235 -0.31 2.25 15.62
N ALA A 236 -0.45 1.27 16.51
CA ALA A 236 0.68 0.60 17.18
C ALA A 236 1.15 -0.68 16.46
N LYS A 237 0.62 -0.99 15.26
CA LYS A 237 0.89 -2.24 14.54
C LYS A 237 1.36 -1.96 13.11
N TYR A 238 1.84 -2.99 12.45
CA TYR A 238 2.17 -3.00 11.03
C TYR A 238 1.27 -3.97 10.29
N THR A 239 0.74 -3.55 9.13
CA THR A 239 -0.15 -4.38 8.30
C THR A 239 0.62 -5.40 7.46
N ARG A 240 1.90 -5.13 7.16
CA ARG A 240 2.81 -5.99 6.39
C ARG A 240 4.10 -6.26 7.17
N GLY A 241 3.96 -6.89 8.35
CA GLY A 241 5.10 -7.33 9.15
C GLY A 241 6.01 -8.33 8.43
N ASP A 242 5.44 -9.13 7.52
CA ASP A 242 6.14 -10.06 6.62
C ASP A 242 7.23 -9.35 5.79
N ILE A 243 6.89 -8.26 5.10
CA ILE A 243 7.83 -7.46 4.29
C ILE A 243 8.91 -6.79 5.16
N ILE A 244 8.51 -6.22 6.31
CA ILE A 244 9.44 -5.52 7.21
C ILE A 244 10.45 -6.50 7.80
N GLU A 245 10.01 -7.68 8.24
CA GLU A 245 10.89 -8.71 8.77
C GLU A 245 11.88 -9.20 7.71
N GLU A 246 11.42 -9.44 6.48
CA GLU A 246 12.28 -9.89 5.40
C GLU A 246 13.37 -8.87 5.05
N LEU A 247 13.04 -7.58 4.95
CA LEU A 247 14.02 -6.51 4.71
C LEU A 247 15.05 -6.43 5.84
N ASN A 248 14.62 -6.61 7.08
CA ASN A 248 15.52 -6.69 8.23
C ASN A 248 16.47 -7.89 8.11
N ARG A 249 15.97 -9.07 7.73
CA ARG A 249 16.80 -10.28 7.49
C ARG A 249 17.72 -10.10 6.30
N MET A 250 17.28 -9.44 5.24
CA MET A 250 18.10 -9.12 4.06
C MET A 250 19.29 -8.21 4.40
N SER A 251 19.09 -7.23 5.28
CA SER A 251 20.20 -6.43 5.83
C SER A 251 21.24 -7.30 6.56
N SER A 252 20.79 -8.33 7.30
CA SER A 252 21.68 -9.30 7.95
C SER A 252 22.38 -10.20 6.91
N ALA A 253 21.69 -10.61 5.84
CA ALA A 253 22.27 -11.40 4.75
C ALA A 253 23.42 -10.64 4.05
N LEU A 254 23.20 -9.38 3.71
CA LEU A 254 24.24 -8.53 3.12
C LEU A 254 25.43 -8.32 4.07
N HIS A 255 25.19 -8.20 5.37
CA HIS A 255 26.26 -8.16 6.35
C HIS A 255 27.07 -9.47 6.37
N ILE A 256 26.40 -10.63 6.28
CA ILE A 256 27.06 -11.93 6.16
C ILE A 256 27.86 -12.02 4.87
N MET A 257 27.34 -11.54 3.72
CA MET A 257 28.08 -11.48 2.47
C MET A 257 29.35 -10.64 2.61
N MET A 258 29.28 -9.50 3.31
CA MET A 258 30.47 -8.70 3.63
C MET A 258 31.49 -9.49 4.46
N CYS A 259 31.03 -10.26 5.45
CA CYS A 259 31.89 -11.12 6.26
C CYS A 259 32.50 -12.27 5.44
N ARG A 260 31.72 -12.94 4.59
CA ARG A 260 32.19 -13.95 3.63
C ARG A 260 33.29 -13.39 2.70
N TYR A 261 33.08 -12.15 2.21
CA TYR A 261 34.05 -11.46 1.36
C TYR A 261 35.38 -11.25 2.09
N LEU A 262 35.35 -10.71 3.31
CA LEU A 262 36.55 -10.51 4.13
C LEU A 262 37.25 -11.82 4.53
N ALA A 263 36.49 -12.89 4.70
CA ALA A 263 37.00 -14.23 4.95
C ALA A 263 37.56 -14.94 3.69
N GLY A 264 37.52 -14.29 2.52
CA GLY A 264 38.01 -14.83 1.26
C GLY A 264 37.12 -15.89 0.62
N GLN A 265 35.88 -16.07 1.08
CA GLN A 265 34.96 -17.11 0.56
C GLN A 265 34.44 -16.83 -0.85
N TYR A 266 34.55 -15.62 -1.34
CA TYR A 266 34.24 -15.23 -2.72
C TYR A 266 35.48 -15.12 -3.62
N GLN A 267 36.65 -15.53 -3.15
CA GLN A 267 37.82 -15.59 -4.03
C GLN A 267 37.67 -16.75 -4.99
N ASN A 268 37.85 -16.51 -6.29
CA ASN A 268 37.90 -17.57 -7.28
C ASN A 268 39.04 -18.49 -6.88
N GLY A 269 38.72 -19.74 -6.54
CA GLY A 269 39.76 -20.75 -6.32
C GLY A 269 40.61 -20.87 -7.59
N ASN A 270 41.88 -20.60 -7.45
CA ASN A 270 42.87 -20.90 -8.49
C ASN A 270 42.89 -22.39 -8.82
#